data_7eb2939945df0d297bd02acc47d0a91d
#
_entry.id   7eb2939945df0d297bd02acc47d0a91d
#
_cell.length_a   1.000
_cell.length_b   1.000
_cell.length_c   1.000
_cell.angle_alpha   90.00
_cell.angle_beta   90.00
_cell.angle_gamma   90.00
#
_symmetry.space_group_name_H-M   'P 1'
#
loop_
_entity.id
_entity.type
_entity.pdbx_description
1 polymer ?
#
loop_
_entity_poly.entity_id
_entity_poly.type
_entity_poly.pdbx_seq_one_letter_code
_entity_poly.pdbx_strand_id
1 'polypeptide(L)'
;RYDYPDYVKEGGFELIEKKGIRAKALTPVYQSSTYPGHVTMATGVKPDKHGILHNSFLDRKRGSFSYSADASWIESEPVWSILERKGLKTATFFWVGSESDWNGTKITYPKAPFDGKISEKTKTDQILEWIDLEAEKRPRLIMSWWHGTDSVAHKEGALNKKVIDQLKKQDRQLLSLI
;
A
#
# COMPACT_ATOMS: atom_id res chain seq x y z
N ARG A 1 -3.68 -15.94 -4.33
CA ARG A 1 -3.42 -17.40 -4.27
C ARG A 1 -3.28 -17.80 -2.81
N TYR A 2 -4.00 -18.81 -2.39
CA TYR A 2 -3.94 -19.35 -1.02
C TYR A 2 -2.69 -20.21 -0.76
N ASP A 3 -2.03 -20.66 -1.83
CA ASP A 3 -0.84 -21.51 -1.81
C ASP A 3 0.48 -20.73 -1.71
N TYR A 4 0.47 -19.40 -1.70
CA TYR A 4 1.70 -18.62 -1.58
C TYR A 4 2.58 -18.98 -0.36
N PRO A 5 2.02 -19.26 0.83
CA PRO A 5 2.82 -19.66 1.99
C PRO A 5 3.66 -20.92 1.77
N ASP A 6 3.23 -21.81 0.85
CA ASP A 6 3.95 -23.03 0.54
C ASP A 6 5.29 -22.78 -0.18
N TYR A 7 5.45 -21.58 -0.76
CA TYR A 7 6.62 -21.18 -1.54
C TYR A 7 7.59 -20.25 -0.80
N VAL A 8 7.18 -19.70 0.33
CA VAL A 8 7.96 -18.72 1.12
C VAL A 8 8.19 -19.27 2.52
N LYS A 9 9.23 -20.11 2.65
CA LYS A 9 9.68 -20.69 3.91
C LYS A 9 11.00 -20.03 4.32
N GLU A 10 11.20 -19.91 5.64
CA GLU A 10 12.41 -19.32 6.24
C GLU A 10 12.64 -17.84 5.87
N GLY A 11 11.57 -17.13 5.47
CA GLY A 11 11.59 -15.73 5.09
C GLY A 11 10.75 -14.84 6.02
N GLY A 12 10.48 -13.62 5.57
CA GLY A 12 9.74 -12.62 6.35
C GLY A 12 8.30 -13.03 6.63
N PHE A 13 7.60 -13.63 5.68
CA PHE A 13 6.22 -14.08 5.88
C PHE A 13 6.13 -15.19 6.95
N GLU A 14 7.04 -16.17 6.93
CA GLU A 14 7.06 -17.22 7.94
C GLU A 14 7.42 -16.67 9.33
N LEU A 15 8.34 -15.71 9.39
CA LEU A 15 8.71 -15.07 10.64
C LEU A 15 7.54 -14.30 11.25
N ILE A 16 6.78 -13.56 10.43
CA ILE A 16 5.54 -12.89 10.86
C ILE A 16 4.52 -13.91 11.36
N GLU A 17 4.34 -15.01 10.65
CA GLU A 17 3.39 -16.06 11.06
C GLU A 17 3.78 -16.70 12.40
N LYS A 18 5.08 -16.95 12.63
CA LYS A 18 5.58 -17.54 13.88
C LYS A 18 5.51 -16.59 15.08
N LYS A 19 5.72 -15.29 14.87
CA LYS A 19 5.79 -14.29 15.96
C LYS A 19 4.55 -13.40 16.08
N GLY A 20 3.65 -13.45 15.11
CA GLY A 20 2.49 -12.59 15.01
C GLY A 20 1.21 -13.34 14.67
N ILE A 21 0.37 -12.71 13.87
CA ILE A 21 -0.92 -13.24 13.45
C ILE A 21 -1.02 -13.18 11.93
N ARG A 22 -1.41 -14.28 11.32
CA ARG A 22 -1.76 -14.37 9.91
C ARG A 22 -3.25 -14.63 9.75
N ALA A 23 -3.97 -13.75 9.06
CA ALA A 23 -5.33 -14.03 8.65
C ALA A 23 -5.36 -15.09 7.55
N LYS A 24 -6.39 -15.94 7.55
CA LYS A 24 -6.58 -16.97 6.52
C LYS A 24 -6.74 -16.32 5.13
N ALA A 25 -7.44 -15.22 5.06
CA ALA A 25 -7.65 -14.43 3.84
C ALA A 25 -8.01 -12.99 4.19
N LEU A 26 -7.78 -12.08 3.25
CA LEU A 26 -8.34 -10.74 3.23
C LEU A 26 -9.40 -10.70 2.12
N THR A 27 -10.66 -10.50 2.48
CA THR A 27 -11.74 -10.33 1.50
C THR A 27 -11.69 -8.92 0.93
N PRO A 28 -11.44 -8.76 -0.37
CA PRO A 28 -11.43 -7.43 -0.98
C PRO A 28 -12.83 -6.84 -1.02
N VAL A 29 -12.90 -5.51 -1.15
CA VAL A 29 -14.16 -4.84 -1.46
C VAL A 29 -14.58 -5.13 -2.90
N TYR A 30 -15.86 -5.06 -3.17
CA TYR A 30 -16.38 -5.03 -4.52
C TYR A 30 -16.18 -3.61 -5.09
N GLN A 31 -15.69 -3.51 -6.17
CA GLN A 31 -14.85 -4.04 -7.19
C GLN A 31 -13.42 -4.31 -6.66
N SER A 32 -12.89 -5.49 -6.77
CA SER A 32 -11.53 -5.83 -6.28
C SER A 32 -10.44 -5.26 -7.20
N SER A 33 -10.38 -3.94 -7.30
CA SER A 33 -9.37 -3.20 -8.07
C SER A 33 -8.48 -2.36 -7.17
N THR A 34 -7.38 -1.88 -7.72
CA THR A 34 -6.28 -1.24 -6.96
C THR A 34 -6.76 -0.06 -6.13
N TYR A 35 -7.40 0.93 -6.75
CA TYR A 35 -7.78 2.17 -6.07
C TYR A 35 -8.84 1.95 -4.98
N PRO A 36 -10.00 1.30 -5.25
CA PRO A 36 -10.98 1.03 -4.20
C PRO A 36 -10.40 0.25 -3.02
N GLY A 37 -9.58 -0.77 -3.30
CA GLY A 37 -8.98 -1.61 -2.26
C GLY A 37 -8.02 -0.84 -1.35
N HIS A 38 -7.08 -0.07 -1.93
CA HIS A 38 -6.12 0.71 -1.15
C HIS A 38 -6.78 1.84 -0.36
N VAL A 39 -7.75 2.54 -0.96
CA VAL A 39 -8.47 3.62 -0.27
C VAL A 39 -9.36 3.07 0.84
N THR A 40 -9.99 1.91 0.64
CA THR A 40 -10.73 1.22 1.72
C THR A 40 -9.82 0.87 2.91
N MET A 41 -8.62 0.34 2.66
CA MET A 41 -7.66 0.05 3.74
C MET A 41 -7.20 1.32 4.47
N ALA A 42 -7.06 2.43 3.74
CA ALA A 42 -6.61 3.69 4.30
C ALA A 42 -7.69 4.44 5.09
N THR A 43 -8.97 4.28 4.70
CA THR A 43 -10.08 5.04 5.30
C THR A 43 -10.93 4.21 6.26
N GLY A 44 -10.83 2.88 6.18
CA GLY A 44 -11.67 1.96 6.97
C GLY A 44 -13.13 1.90 6.54
N VAL A 45 -13.51 2.53 5.43
CA VAL A 45 -14.88 2.54 4.91
C VAL A 45 -14.95 1.99 3.48
N LYS A 46 -16.16 1.62 3.03
CA LYS A 46 -16.39 1.04 1.70
C LYS A 46 -16.39 2.10 0.60
N PRO A 47 -16.28 1.70 -0.69
CA PRO A 47 -16.26 2.60 -1.84
C PRO A 47 -17.43 3.59 -1.93
N ASP A 48 -18.63 3.21 -1.50
CA ASP A 48 -19.79 4.08 -1.44
C ASP A 48 -19.67 5.23 -0.43
N LYS A 49 -18.71 5.15 0.49
CA LYS A 49 -18.43 6.17 1.51
C LYS A 49 -17.19 7.00 1.21
N HIS A 50 -16.15 6.37 0.63
CA HIS A 50 -14.94 7.12 0.30
C HIS A 50 -14.89 7.62 -1.15
N GLY A 51 -15.92 7.33 -1.97
CA GLY A 51 -16.09 7.89 -3.31
C GLY A 51 -15.26 7.26 -4.43
N ILE A 52 -14.27 6.43 -4.12
CA ILE A 52 -13.43 5.78 -5.15
C ILE A 52 -14.04 4.44 -5.54
N LEU A 53 -14.82 4.44 -6.62
CA LEU A 53 -15.63 3.27 -7.03
C LEU A 53 -14.86 2.27 -7.89
N HIS A 54 -13.87 2.75 -8.67
CA HIS A 54 -13.04 1.95 -9.55
C HIS A 54 -11.71 2.65 -9.84
N ASN A 55 -10.78 2.01 -10.55
CA ASN A 55 -9.56 2.66 -11.03
C ASN A 55 -9.85 3.78 -12.05
N SER A 56 -10.96 3.66 -12.78
CA SER A 56 -11.47 4.69 -13.69
C SER A 56 -13.00 4.66 -13.69
N PHE A 57 -13.63 5.82 -13.50
CA PHE A 57 -15.09 5.96 -13.53
C PHE A 57 -15.50 7.40 -13.90
N LEU A 58 -16.75 7.58 -14.24
CA LEU A 58 -17.34 8.89 -14.51
C LEU A 58 -18.22 9.32 -13.33
N ASP A 59 -17.86 10.43 -12.72
CA ASP A 59 -18.71 11.15 -11.77
C ASP A 59 -19.53 12.21 -12.51
N ARG A 60 -20.84 12.30 -12.23
CA ARG A 60 -21.74 13.22 -12.93
C ARG A 60 -21.45 14.70 -12.65
N LYS A 61 -20.83 15.01 -11.52
CA LYS A 61 -20.53 16.40 -11.11
C LYS A 61 -19.08 16.77 -11.33
N ARG A 62 -18.16 15.82 -11.09
CA ARG A 62 -16.71 16.05 -11.10
C ARG A 62 -16.03 15.65 -12.40
N GLY A 63 -16.72 14.92 -13.29
CA GLY A 63 -16.15 14.40 -14.53
C GLY A 63 -15.44 13.06 -14.35
N SER A 64 -14.41 12.82 -15.16
CA SER A 64 -13.74 11.52 -15.20
C SER A 64 -12.65 11.40 -14.14
N PHE A 65 -12.73 10.36 -13.31
CA PHE A 65 -11.62 9.86 -12.51
C PHE A 65 -10.87 8.79 -13.30
N SER A 66 -9.55 8.85 -13.35
CA SER A 66 -8.72 7.77 -13.89
C SER A 66 -7.35 7.80 -13.23
N TYR A 67 -7.08 6.87 -12.32
CA TYR A 67 -5.80 6.77 -11.60
C TYR A 67 -5.29 8.13 -11.08
N SER A 68 -6.20 8.98 -10.60
CA SER A 68 -5.88 10.35 -10.21
C SER A 68 -5.04 10.41 -8.95
N ALA A 69 -4.00 11.25 -8.97
CA ALA A 69 -3.19 11.60 -7.80
C ALA A 69 -3.85 12.65 -6.89
N ASP A 70 -5.00 13.19 -7.29
CA ASP A 70 -5.72 14.22 -6.54
C ASP A 70 -6.52 13.59 -5.40
N ALA A 71 -6.03 13.74 -4.16
CA ALA A 71 -6.67 13.20 -2.97
C ALA A 71 -8.03 13.83 -2.65
N SER A 72 -8.42 14.93 -3.32
CA SER A 72 -9.75 15.52 -3.15
C SER A 72 -10.89 14.61 -3.64
N TRP A 73 -10.57 13.58 -4.44
CA TRP A 73 -11.53 12.54 -4.83
C TRP A 73 -11.91 11.61 -3.68
N ILE A 74 -11.10 11.54 -2.63
CA ILE A 74 -11.33 10.68 -1.47
C ILE A 74 -12.23 11.43 -0.48
N GLU A 75 -13.50 11.00 -0.36
CA GLU A 75 -14.52 11.69 0.45
C GLU A 75 -14.46 11.35 1.95
N SER A 76 -13.66 10.35 2.34
CA SER A 76 -13.49 9.94 3.74
C SER A 76 -12.04 10.10 4.17
N GLU A 77 -11.82 10.60 5.39
CA GLU A 77 -10.48 10.92 5.90
C GLU A 77 -9.59 9.68 5.99
N PRO A 78 -8.41 9.68 5.32
CA PRO A 78 -7.46 8.60 5.42
C PRO A 78 -6.73 8.60 6.77
N VAL A 79 -6.28 7.42 7.21
CA VAL A 79 -5.61 7.24 8.51
C VAL A 79 -4.36 8.11 8.68
N TRP A 80 -3.59 8.35 7.63
CA TRP A 80 -2.43 9.25 7.70
C TRP A 80 -2.84 10.69 8.01
N SER A 81 -3.93 11.20 7.44
CA SER A 81 -4.45 12.55 7.74
C SER A 81 -4.87 12.65 9.20
N ILE A 82 -5.59 11.66 9.71
CA ILE A 82 -6.00 11.60 11.13
C ILE A 82 -4.78 11.70 12.05
N LEU A 83 -3.72 10.97 11.75
CA LEU A 83 -2.50 10.95 12.57
C LEU A 83 -1.73 12.26 12.47
N GLU A 84 -1.52 12.81 11.28
CA GLU A 84 -0.84 14.10 11.08
C GLU A 84 -1.56 15.24 11.81
N ARG A 85 -2.88 15.31 11.74
CA ARG A 85 -3.66 16.30 12.50
C ARG A 85 -3.55 16.15 14.02
N LYS A 86 -3.15 14.97 14.49
CA LYS A 86 -2.85 14.71 15.91
C LYS A 86 -1.38 14.93 16.27
N GLY A 87 -0.58 15.47 15.36
CA GLY A 87 0.85 15.71 15.57
C GLY A 87 1.71 14.45 15.47
N LEU A 88 1.18 13.35 14.94
CA LEU A 88 1.90 12.09 14.73
C LEU A 88 2.37 12.02 13.29
N LYS A 89 3.67 11.91 13.08
CA LYS A 89 4.28 11.84 11.75
C LYS A 89 3.91 10.54 11.03
N THR A 90 3.66 10.64 9.73
CA THR A 90 3.36 9.49 8.88
C THR A 90 4.29 9.43 7.67
N ALA A 91 4.47 8.24 7.12
CA ALA A 91 5.24 7.99 5.92
C ALA A 91 4.43 7.14 4.93
N THR A 92 4.51 7.48 3.66
CA THR A 92 3.91 6.66 2.60
C THR A 92 4.92 6.41 1.49
N PHE A 93 4.98 5.18 1.01
CA PHE A 93 5.78 4.83 -0.16
C PHE A 93 4.85 4.28 -1.24
N PHE A 94 4.46 5.11 -2.19
CA PHE A 94 3.56 4.79 -3.31
C PHE A 94 2.17 4.30 -2.88
N TRP A 95 1.72 4.63 -1.67
CA TRP A 95 0.37 4.25 -1.28
C TRP A 95 -0.66 5.05 -2.07
N VAL A 96 -1.61 4.34 -2.68
CA VAL A 96 -2.66 4.94 -3.51
C VAL A 96 -3.49 5.95 -2.71
N GLY A 97 -3.66 7.14 -3.25
CA GLY A 97 -4.39 8.24 -2.63
C GLY A 97 -3.55 9.09 -1.67
N SER A 98 -2.23 8.82 -1.56
CA SER A 98 -1.29 9.61 -0.75
C SER A 98 -0.36 10.50 -1.59
N GLU A 99 -0.67 10.68 -2.86
CA GLU A 99 0.15 11.44 -3.81
C GLU A 99 -0.01 12.96 -3.65
N SER A 100 -1.09 13.40 -3.03
CA SER A 100 -1.33 14.82 -2.73
C SER A 100 -1.94 15.01 -1.34
N ASP A 101 -2.01 16.26 -0.88
CA ASP A 101 -2.57 16.61 0.43
C ASP A 101 -4.07 16.30 0.48
N TRP A 102 -4.52 15.68 1.55
CA TRP A 102 -5.94 15.48 1.80
C TRP A 102 -6.49 16.64 2.64
N ASN A 103 -7.37 17.45 2.05
CA ASN A 103 -7.96 18.63 2.70
C ASN A 103 -6.91 19.53 3.39
N GLY A 104 -5.76 19.74 2.73
CA GLY A 104 -4.66 20.54 3.24
C GLY A 104 -3.77 19.86 4.29
N THR A 105 -4.05 18.61 4.66
CA THR A 105 -3.20 17.84 5.57
C THR A 105 -2.12 17.12 4.77
N LYS A 106 -0.87 17.45 5.07
CA LYS A 106 0.33 16.89 4.44
C LYS A 106 0.83 15.65 5.17
N ILE A 107 1.31 14.67 4.41
CA ILE A 107 2.10 13.56 4.95
C ILE A 107 3.51 14.07 5.24
N THR A 108 4.06 13.73 6.41
CA THR A 108 5.41 14.18 6.78
C THR A 108 6.49 13.62 5.84
N TYR A 109 6.40 12.34 5.45
CA TYR A 109 7.37 11.66 4.58
C TYR A 109 6.69 10.97 3.40
N PRO A 110 6.27 11.72 2.36
CA PRO A 110 5.67 11.12 1.18
C PRO A 110 6.74 10.66 0.18
N LYS A 111 6.56 9.48 -0.43
CA LYS A 111 7.25 9.05 -1.64
C LYS A 111 6.20 8.86 -2.74
N ALA A 112 6.15 9.84 -3.63
CA ALA A 112 5.23 9.93 -4.76
C ALA A 112 5.90 10.76 -5.87
N PRO A 113 5.44 10.71 -7.13
CA PRO A 113 4.42 9.80 -7.65
C PRO A 113 4.92 8.35 -7.75
N PHE A 114 4.00 7.42 -8.05
CA PHE A 114 4.36 6.02 -8.30
C PHE A 114 5.35 5.88 -9.47
N ASP A 115 6.44 5.14 -9.22
CA ASP A 115 7.41 4.73 -10.24
C ASP A 115 7.64 3.21 -10.15
N GLY A 116 7.12 2.48 -11.13
CA GLY A 116 7.25 1.03 -11.22
C GLY A 116 8.69 0.52 -11.47
N LYS A 117 9.65 1.41 -11.71
CA LYS A 117 11.09 1.05 -11.85
C LYS A 117 11.80 0.97 -10.50
N ILE A 118 11.23 1.56 -9.45
CA ILE A 118 11.82 1.55 -8.11
C ILE A 118 11.77 0.14 -7.54
N SER A 119 12.93 -0.38 -7.15
CA SER A 119 13.07 -1.73 -6.62
C SER A 119 12.44 -1.85 -5.22
N GLU A 120 12.05 -3.06 -4.85
CA GLU A 120 11.56 -3.32 -3.50
C GLU A 120 12.66 -3.18 -2.46
N LYS A 121 13.92 -3.42 -2.83
CA LYS A 121 15.06 -3.12 -1.97
C LYS A 121 15.13 -1.63 -1.63
N THR A 122 14.97 -0.75 -2.61
CA THR A 122 14.94 0.71 -2.37
C THR A 122 13.83 1.11 -1.41
N LYS A 123 12.66 0.45 -1.50
CA LYS A 123 11.55 0.69 -0.55
C LYS A 123 11.90 0.21 0.85
N THR A 124 12.51 -0.97 0.96
CA THR A 124 12.99 -1.53 2.23
C THR A 124 14.02 -0.62 2.88
N ASP A 125 15.05 -0.20 2.14
CA ASP A 125 16.09 0.70 2.62
C ASP A 125 15.48 2.00 3.17
N GLN A 126 14.54 2.60 2.44
CA GLN A 126 13.85 3.82 2.88
C GLN A 126 12.98 3.60 4.13
N ILE A 127 12.32 2.45 4.25
CA ILE A 127 11.54 2.11 5.44
C ILE A 127 12.46 1.98 6.66
N LEU A 128 13.61 1.32 6.51
CA LEU A 128 14.62 1.21 7.56
C LEU A 128 15.16 2.59 7.96
N GLU A 129 15.48 3.46 7.01
CA GLU A 129 15.87 4.85 7.30
C GLU A 129 14.81 5.58 8.14
N TRP A 130 13.53 5.40 7.84
CA TRP A 130 12.46 6.02 8.63
C TRP A 130 12.32 5.43 10.04
N ILE A 131 12.54 4.11 10.18
CA ILE A 131 12.50 3.42 11.47
C ILE A 131 13.68 3.85 12.35
N ASP A 132 14.84 4.12 11.77
CA ASP A 132 16.07 4.51 12.48
C ASP A 132 16.10 6.00 12.86
N LEU A 133 15.13 6.80 12.44
CA LEU A 133 15.01 8.18 12.88
C LEU A 133 14.86 8.29 14.40
N GLU A 134 15.33 9.39 14.96
CA GLU A 134 15.07 9.77 16.36
C GLU A 134 13.56 9.75 16.67
N ALA A 135 13.20 9.48 17.90
CA ALA A 135 11.81 9.24 18.30
C ALA A 135 10.83 10.36 17.90
N GLU A 136 11.27 11.62 17.97
CA GLU A 136 10.48 12.81 17.61
C GLU A 136 10.29 12.97 16.09
N LYS A 137 11.17 12.38 15.30
CA LYS A 137 11.13 12.43 13.84
C LYS A 137 10.54 11.17 13.23
N ARG A 138 10.57 10.06 13.98
CA ARG A 138 10.14 8.73 13.49
C ARG A 138 8.65 8.71 13.17
N PRO A 139 8.24 8.25 11.97
CA PRO A 139 6.83 8.09 11.66
C PRO A 139 6.17 7.02 12.55
N ARG A 140 4.94 7.28 12.97
CA ARG A 140 4.11 6.34 13.75
C ARG A 140 3.29 5.42 12.87
N LEU A 141 3.19 5.75 11.59
CA LEU A 141 2.58 4.93 10.55
C LEU A 141 3.48 4.95 9.32
N ILE A 142 3.74 3.79 8.76
CA ILE A 142 4.38 3.63 7.46
C ILE A 142 3.46 2.77 6.60
N MET A 143 3.05 3.28 5.43
CA MET A 143 2.27 2.54 4.46
C MET A 143 3.07 2.44 3.16
N SER A 144 3.31 1.22 2.70
CA SER A 144 4.11 0.98 1.49
C SER A 144 3.42 0.00 0.55
N TRP A 145 3.36 0.34 -0.73
CA TRP A 145 2.85 -0.56 -1.76
C TRP A 145 3.99 -1.28 -2.49
N TRP A 146 3.98 -2.60 -2.40
CA TRP A 146 4.95 -3.48 -3.03
C TRP A 146 4.33 -4.16 -4.25
N HIS A 147 4.48 -3.54 -5.40
CA HIS A 147 3.77 -3.89 -6.63
C HIS A 147 4.37 -5.07 -7.41
N GLY A 148 5.52 -5.63 -7.00
CA GLY A 148 6.29 -6.58 -7.82
C GLY A 148 5.51 -7.82 -8.23
N THR A 149 4.81 -8.50 -7.31
CA THR A 149 4.00 -9.69 -7.66
C THR A 149 2.80 -9.33 -8.55
N ASP A 150 2.17 -8.19 -8.33
CA ASP A 150 1.08 -7.66 -9.14
C ASP A 150 1.56 -7.40 -10.58
N SER A 151 2.67 -6.68 -10.74
CA SER A 151 3.25 -6.36 -12.05
C SER A 151 3.64 -7.61 -12.85
N VAL A 152 4.23 -8.61 -12.18
CA VAL A 152 4.57 -9.88 -12.82
C VAL A 152 3.32 -10.67 -13.19
N ALA A 153 2.30 -10.68 -12.31
CA ALA A 153 1.06 -11.39 -12.56
C ALA A 153 0.27 -10.78 -13.75
N HIS A 154 0.26 -9.46 -13.88
CA HIS A 154 -0.34 -8.78 -15.02
C HIS A 154 0.35 -9.13 -16.35
N LYS A 155 1.68 -9.24 -16.35
CA LYS A 155 2.47 -9.51 -17.56
C LYS A 155 2.47 -10.99 -17.96
N GLU A 156 2.59 -11.89 -17.00
CA GLU A 156 2.90 -13.30 -17.23
C GLU A 156 1.73 -14.24 -16.87
N GLY A 157 0.70 -13.71 -16.23
CA GLY A 157 -0.41 -14.48 -15.67
C GLY A 157 -0.17 -14.86 -14.20
N ALA A 158 -1.23 -14.80 -13.39
CA ALA A 158 -1.16 -14.97 -11.94
C ALA A 158 -0.68 -16.36 -11.46
N LEU A 159 -0.75 -17.38 -12.32
CA LEU A 159 -0.29 -18.75 -12.01
C LEU A 159 1.13 -19.02 -12.50
N ASN A 160 1.79 -18.08 -13.16
CA ASN A 160 3.12 -18.26 -13.70
C ASN A 160 4.16 -18.41 -12.58
N LYS A 161 5.17 -19.26 -12.81
CA LYS A 161 6.29 -19.47 -11.88
C LYS A 161 7.02 -18.16 -11.54
N LYS A 162 7.11 -17.22 -12.49
CA LYS A 162 7.74 -15.91 -12.26
C LYS A 162 7.08 -15.11 -11.13
N VAL A 163 5.77 -15.31 -10.88
CA VAL A 163 5.07 -14.68 -9.73
C VAL A 163 5.62 -15.24 -8.42
N ILE A 164 5.86 -16.55 -8.36
CA ILE A 164 6.47 -17.20 -7.18
C ILE A 164 7.91 -16.72 -6.97
N ASP A 165 8.69 -16.60 -8.04
CA ASP A 165 10.06 -16.11 -7.96
C ASP A 165 10.10 -14.65 -7.46
N GLN A 166 9.14 -13.83 -7.88
CA GLN A 166 8.99 -12.45 -7.40
C GLN A 166 8.54 -12.41 -5.93
N LEU A 167 7.60 -13.26 -5.53
CA LEU A 167 7.16 -13.39 -4.14
C LEU A 167 8.33 -13.74 -3.22
N LYS A 168 9.20 -14.68 -3.62
CA LYS A 168 10.41 -15.03 -2.87
C LYS A 168 11.39 -13.88 -2.72
N LYS A 169 11.46 -12.98 -3.72
CA LYS A 169 12.27 -11.75 -3.59
C LYS A 169 11.66 -10.79 -2.57
N GLN A 170 10.35 -10.60 -2.61
CA GLN A 170 9.63 -9.76 -1.64
C GLN A 170 9.74 -10.32 -0.23
N ASP A 171 9.62 -11.62 -0.06
CA ASP A 171 9.78 -12.29 1.21
C ASP A 171 11.16 -12.05 1.86
N ARG A 172 12.24 -12.11 1.07
CA ARG A 172 13.58 -11.77 1.54
C ARG A 172 13.71 -10.29 1.94
N GLN A 173 13.08 -9.38 1.18
CA GLN A 173 13.07 -7.96 1.55
C GLN A 173 12.25 -7.72 2.83
N LEU A 174 11.15 -8.44 3.01
CA LEU A 174 10.35 -8.37 4.23
C LEU A 174 11.13 -8.87 5.44
N LEU A 175 11.91 -9.94 5.27
CA LEU A 175 12.78 -10.48 6.35
C LEU A 175 13.78 -9.44 6.85
N SER A 176 14.29 -8.56 5.98
CA SER A 176 15.25 -7.52 6.38
C SER A 176 14.61 -6.35 7.15
N LEU A 177 13.28 -6.28 7.23
CA LEU A 177 12.54 -5.29 8.02
C LEU A 177 12.20 -5.76 9.44
N ILE A 178 12.40 -7.05 9.75
CA ILE A 178 12.00 -7.71 10.99
C ILE A 178 13.21 -8.09 11.83
#